data_4f4ea4a6d0999021816b4b3600aec8dc
#
_entry.id   4f4ea4a6d0999021816b4b3600aec8dc
#
_cell.length_a   1.000
_cell.length_b   1.000
_cell.length_c   1.000
_cell.angle_alpha   90.00
_cell.angle_beta   90.00
_cell.angle_gamma   90.00
#
_symmetry.space_group_name_H-M   'P 1'
#
loop_
_entity.id
_entity.type
_entity.pdbx_description
1 polymer ?
#
loop_
_entity_poly.entity_id
_entity_poly.type
_entity_poly.pdbx_seq_one_letter_code
_entity_poly.pdbx_strand_id
1 'polypeptide(L)'
;GITGNRDKILKQFSGGKNSILLGASSFWEGIDLPESALELLIITRLPFDSPDEIMNRAHNKLLQQQGKNPFYHSELPKATMRLRQGIGRLLRTEDDHGVAVVLDPRLQTRRYGKTTLSSLPPDLPINSKKTAELISITQKFLQNGKEGKVN
;
A
#
# COMPACT_ATOMS: atom_id res chain seq x y z
N GLY A 1 -13.05 9.27 -16.67
CA GLY A 1 -12.68 9.29 -15.24
C GLY A 1 -13.70 10.05 -14.43
N ILE A 2 -13.99 9.60 -13.22
CA ILE A 2 -14.91 10.27 -12.31
C ILE A 2 -14.06 10.95 -11.25
N THR A 3 -14.22 12.27 -11.16
CA THR A 3 -13.66 13.08 -10.08
C THR A 3 -14.82 13.58 -9.23
N GLY A 4 -14.67 13.63 -7.91
CA GLY A 4 -15.74 14.11 -7.06
C GLY A 4 -15.58 13.74 -5.59
N ASN A 5 -16.70 13.71 -4.87
CA ASN A 5 -16.72 13.31 -3.47
C ASN A 5 -16.18 11.89 -3.32
N ARG A 6 -15.27 11.70 -2.37
CA ARG A 6 -14.56 10.45 -2.04
C ARG A 6 -15.52 9.26 -1.89
N ASP A 7 -16.61 9.44 -1.14
CA ASP A 7 -17.57 8.36 -0.87
C ASP A 7 -18.29 7.90 -2.14
N LYS A 8 -18.60 8.85 -3.05
CA LYS A 8 -19.20 8.53 -4.34
C LYS A 8 -18.24 7.70 -5.22
N ILE A 9 -16.95 8.08 -5.23
CA ILE A 9 -15.92 7.37 -6.00
C ILE A 9 -15.75 5.96 -5.46
N LEU A 10 -15.65 5.80 -4.14
CA LEU A 10 -15.51 4.50 -3.48
C LEU A 10 -16.72 3.60 -3.74
N LYS A 11 -17.92 4.13 -3.64
CA LYS A 11 -19.15 3.38 -3.92
C LYS A 11 -19.21 2.91 -5.38
N GLN A 12 -18.77 3.74 -6.32
CA GLN A 12 -18.72 3.37 -7.74
C GLN A 12 -17.63 2.33 -8.01
N PHE A 13 -16.47 2.43 -7.36
CA PHE A 13 -15.39 1.44 -7.45
C PHE A 13 -15.86 0.08 -6.95
N SER A 14 -16.48 0.03 -5.78
CA SER A 14 -16.95 -1.21 -5.17
C SER A 14 -18.11 -1.87 -5.91
N GLY A 15 -18.98 -1.08 -6.55
CA GLY A 15 -20.10 -1.58 -7.35
C GLY A 15 -19.75 -1.90 -8.80
N GLY A 16 -18.56 -1.52 -9.26
CA GLY A 16 -18.14 -1.69 -10.66
C GLY A 16 -17.42 -3.01 -10.91
N LYS A 17 -17.67 -3.62 -12.06
CA LYS A 17 -16.85 -4.72 -12.54
C LYS A 17 -15.64 -4.16 -13.29
N ASN A 18 -14.43 -4.74 -13.06
CA ASN A 18 -13.17 -4.34 -13.70
C ASN A 18 -12.84 -2.84 -13.52
N SER A 19 -13.05 -2.33 -12.32
CA SER A 19 -12.82 -0.92 -11.98
C SER A 19 -11.38 -0.68 -11.54
N ILE A 20 -10.84 0.50 -11.92
CA ILE A 20 -9.53 0.96 -11.45
C ILE A 20 -9.75 2.24 -10.64
N LEU A 21 -9.22 2.25 -9.41
CA LEU A 21 -9.19 3.41 -8.54
C LEU A 21 -7.78 3.97 -8.49
N LEU A 22 -7.63 5.24 -8.89
CA LEU A 22 -6.38 5.98 -8.72
C LEU A 22 -6.50 6.90 -7.51
N GLY A 23 -5.60 6.73 -6.56
CA GLY A 23 -5.61 7.49 -5.31
C GLY A 23 -4.26 8.12 -5.00
N ALA A 24 -4.29 9.31 -4.40
CA ALA A 24 -3.13 9.97 -3.81
C ALA A 24 -2.98 9.59 -2.33
N SER A 25 -2.05 10.25 -1.62
CA SER A 25 -1.73 9.97 -0.21
C SER A 25 -2.94 9.99 0.74
N SER A 26 -3.95 10.84 0.47
CA SER A 26 -5.18 10.90 1.25
C SER A 26 -6.02 9.62 1.22
N PHE A 27 -5.76 8.73 0.27
CA PHE A 27 -6.43 7.44 0.17
C PHE A 27 -5.82 6.35 1.07
N TRP A 28 -4.67 6.60 1.69
CA TRP A 28 -4.10 5.68 2.69
C TRP A 28 -4.88 5.61 3.98
N GLU A 29 -5.57 6.70 4.34
CA GLU A 29 -6.32 6.82 5.59
C GLU A 29 -7.82 6.82 5.33
N GLY A 30 -8.59 6.10 6.16
CA GLY A 30 -10.05 6.16 6.18
C GLY A 30 -10.78 5.66 4.94
N ILE A 31 -10.17 4.81 4.10
CA ILE A 31 -10.92 4.08 3.07
C ILE A 31 -11.48 2.81 3.71
N ASP A 32 -12.79 2.70 3.70
CA ASP A 32 -13.48 1.45 3.96
C ASP A 32 -14.01 0.88 2.64
N LEU A 33 -13.34 -0.16 2.15
CA LEU A 33 -13.79 -0.90 0.99
C LEU A 33 -14.54 -2.15 1.48
N PRO A 34 -15.64 -2.53 0.82
CA PRO A 34 -16.30 -3.81 1.10
C PRO A 34 -15.33 -4.99 0.94
N GLU A 35 -15.61 -6.08 1.63
CA GLU A 35 -14.88 -7.33 1.49
C GLU A 35 -14.81 -7.74 0.01
N SER A 36 -13.67 -8.27 -0.41
CA SER A 36 -13.39 -8.69 -1.80
C SER A 36 -13.41 -7.58 -2.89
N ALA A 37 -13.56 -6.31 -2.54
CA ALA A 37 -13.59 -5.23 -3.53
C ALA A 37 -12.20 -4.89 -4.12
N LEU A 38 -11.12 -5.34 -3.49
CA LEU A 38 -9.75 -5.05 -3.91
C LEU A 38 -8.98 -6.34 -4.18
N GLU A 39 -8.75 -6.65 -5.44
CA GLU A 39 -7.96 -7.83 -5.86
C GLU A 39 -6.49 -7.47 -6.11
N LEU A 40 -6.20 -6.23 -6.50
CA LEU A 40 -4.85 -5.76 -6.83
C LEU A 40 -4.61 -4.37 -6.26
N LEU A 41 -3.56 -4.24 -5.45
CA LEU A 41 -3.06 -2.98 -4.94
C LEU A 41 -1.70 -2.66 -5.57
N ILE A 42 -1.59 -1.57 -6.31
CA ILE A 42 -0.31 -1.11 -6.87
C ILE A 42 0.14 0.15 -6.15
N ILE A 43 1.30 0.06 -5.50
CA ILE A 43 1.95 1.15 -4.78
C ILE A 43 3.15 1.60 -5.59
N THR A 44 3.05 2.76 -6.22
CA THR A 44 4.11 3.29 -7.07
C THR A 44 5.29 3.83 -6.27
N ARG A 45 5.02 4.37 -5.07
CA ARG A 45 6.04 4.88 -4.13
C ARG A 45 5.62 4.61 -2.69
N LEU A 46 6.60 4.41 -1.83
CA LEU A 46 6.35 4.32 -0.39
C LEU A 46 5.64 5.58 0.12
N PRO A 47 4.63 5.43 1.01
CA PRO A 47 3.75 6.52 1.44
C PRO A 47 4.42 7.42 2.50
N PHE A 48 5.56 8.02 2.14
CA PHE A 48 6.18 9.07 2.94
C PHE A 48 5.34 10.35 2.88
N ASP A 49 5.34 11.09 3.95
CA ASP A 49 4.75 12.42 3.99
C ASP A 49 5.51 13.39 3.06
N SER A 50 4.81 14.42 2.58
CA SER A 50 5.48 15.51 1.88
C SER A 50 6.41 16.26 2.84
N PRO A 51 7.68 16.48 2.47
CA PRO A 51 8.60 17.26 3.30
C PRO A 51 8.16 18.72 3.47
N ASP A 52 7.29 19.20 2.58
CA ASP A 52 6.83 20.60 2.58
C ASP A 52 5.65 20.87 3.49
N GLU A 53 5.08 19.86 4.08
CA GLU A 53 3.96 20.01 5.02
C GLU A 53 4.41 20.69 6.32
N ILE A 54 3.74 21.79 6.69
CA ILE A 54 4.13 22.66 7.81
C ILE A 54 4.25 21.89 9.12
N MET A 55 3.28 21.01 9.40
CA MET A 55 3.29 20.21 10.64
C MET A 55 4.47 19.23 10.68
N ASN A 56 4.81 18.63 9.56
CA ASN A 56 5.96 17.72 9.47
C ASN A 56 7.27 18.47 9.67
N ARG A 57 7.40 19.66 9.11
CA ARG A 57 8.59 20.51 9.33
C ARG A 57 8.77 20.87 10.81
N ALA A 58 7.70 21.31 11.49
CA ALA A 58 7.75 21.66 12.90
C ALA A 58 8.14 20.46 13.77
N HIS A 59 7.54 19.29 13.51
CA HIS A 59 7.85 18.06 14.22
C HIS A 59 9.30 17.60 13.98
N ASN A 60 9.76 17.66 12.73
CA ASN A 60 11.12 17.28 12.36
C ASN A 60 12.16 18.19 13.03
N LYS A 61 11.89 19.50 13.11
CA LYS A 61 12.75 20.45 13.82
C LYS A 61 12.86 20.12 15.31
N LEU A 62 11.75 19.76 15.95
CA LEU A 62 11.74 19.36 17.36
C LEU A 62 12.58 18.09 17.59
N LEU A 63 12.43 17.08 16.74
CA LEU A 63 13.24 15.86 16.82
C LEU A 63 14.73 16.15 16.67
N GLN A 64 15.11 17.01 15.72
CA GLN A 64 16.50 17.43 15.52
C GLN A 64 17.06 18.14 16.76
N GLN A 65 16.29 19.02 17.41
CA GLN A 65 16.68 19.66 18.66
C GLN A 65 16.92 18.67 19.80
N GLN A 66 16.23 17.52 19.75
CA GLN A 66 16.44 16.41 20.69
C GLN A 66 17.59 15.47 20.29
N GLY A 67 18.37 15.80 19.27
CA GLY A 67 19.44 14.94 18.74
C GLY A 67 18.94 13.70 18.00
N LYS A 68 17.66 13.64 17.64
CA LYS A 68 17.05 12.50 16.94
C LYS A 68 17.00 12.75 15.44
N ASN A 69 17.21 11.70 14.66
CA ASN A 69 17.04 11.75 13.20
C ASN A 69 15.54 11.66 12.83
N PRO A 70 14.92 12.71 12.26
CA PRO A 70 13.49 12.73 11.95
C PRO A 70 13.05 11.60 11.03
N PHE A 71 13.89 11.23 10.07
CA PHE A 71 13.58 10.15 9.14
C PHE A 71 13.32 8.82 9.88
N TYR A 72 14.23 8.41 10.75
CA TYR A 72 14.10 7.13 11.47
C TYR A 72 13.10 7.17 12.62
N HIS A 73 12.88 8.34 13.25
CA HIS A 73 12.01 8.45 14.42
C HIS A 73 10.57 8.86 14.08
N SER A 74 10.29 9.35 12.88
CA SER A 74 8.97 9.81 12.48
C SER A 74 8.55 9.34 11.09
N GLU A 75 9.31 9.68 10.05
CA GLU A 75 8.88 9.50 8.67
C GLU A 75 8.82 8.02 8.27
N LEU A 76 9.85 7.26 8.56
CA LEU A 76 9.92 5.84 8.22
C LEU A 76 8.89 5.00 8.99
N PRO A 77 8.70 5.15 10.32
CA PRO A 77 7.62 4.47 11.04
C PRO A 77 6.24 4.77 10.49
N LYS A 78 5.93 6.03 10.18
CA LYS A 78 4.64 6.41 9.58
C LYS A 78 4.42 5.77 8.21
N ALA A 79 5.42 5.86 7.33
CA ALA A 79 5.34 5.25 6.00
C ALA A 79 5.18 3.72 6.08
N THR A 80 5.89 3.08 7.00
CA THR A 80 5.79 1.64 7.23
C THR A 80 4.40 1.24 7.74
N MET A 81 3.85 2.01 8.68
CA MET A 81 2.49 1.79 9.19
C MET A 81 1.45 1.94 8.08
N ARG A 82 1.54 2.98 7.25
CA ARG A 82 0.64 3.18 6.11
C ARG A 82 0.74 2.04 5.10
N LEU A 83 1.95 1.61 4.76
CA LEU A 83 2.17 0.47 3.88
C LEU A 83 1.47 -0.78 4.43
N ARG A 84 1.68 -1.08 5.70
CA ARG A 84 1.04 -2.20 6.39
C ARG A 84 -0.49 -2.10 6.38
N GLN A 85 -1.03 -0.92 6.65
CA GLN A 85 -2.48 -0.66 6.60
C GLN A 85 -3.05 -0.85 5.19
N GLY A 86 -2.33 -0.38 4.17
CA GLY A 86 -2.75 -0.55 2.77
C GLY A 86 -2.81 -2.03 2.36
N ILE A 87 -1.77 -2.80 2.70
CA ILE A 87 -1.72 -4.24 2.42
C ILE A 87 -2.78 -4.97 3.24
N GLY A 88 -2.99 -4.60 4.52
CA GLY A 88 -4.02 -5.19 5.36
C GLY A 88 -5.46 -4.95 4.88
N ARG A 89 -5.68 -4.01 3.97
CA ARG A 89 -7.00 -3.82 3.32
C ARG A 89 -7.24 -4.77 2.17
N LEU A 90 -6.17 -5.31 1.59
CA LEU A 90 -6.24 -6.31 0.54
C LEU A 90 -6.54 -7.71 1.11
N LEU A 91 -6.06 -7.98 2.32
CA LEU A 91 -6.13 -9.28 3.00
C LEU A 91 -6.75 -9.06 4.39
N ARG A 92 -8.06 -9.07 4.50
CA ARG A 92 -8.81 -8.86 5.75
C ARG A 92 -9.17 -10.17 6.44
N THR A 93 -9.47 -11.19 5.65
CA THR A 93 -9.85 -12.53 6.10
C THR A 93 -8.93 -13.59 5.50
N GLU A 94 -8.96 -14.79 6.03
CA GLU A 94 -8.18 -15.92 5.51
C GLU A 94 -8.60 -16.34 4.09
N ASP A 95 -9.84 -16.02 3.71
CA ASP A 95 -10.40 -16.33 2.39
C ASP A 95 -10.11 -15.25 1.33
N ASP A 96 -9.51 -14.13 1.74
CA ASP A 96 -9.21 -13.03 0.81
C ASP A 96 -8.00 -13.38 -0.07
N HIS A 97 -8.15 -13.15 -1.36
CA HIS A 97 -7.11 -13.38 -2.35
C HIS A 97 -6.79 -12.07 -3.06
N GLY A 98 -5.54 -11.64 -2.96
CA GLY A 98 -5.12 -10.41 -3.60
C GLY A 98 -3.62 -10.29 -3.76
N VAL A 99 -3.19 -9.37 -4.60
CA VAL A 99 -1.77 -9.08 -4.86
C VAL A 99 -1.45 -7.63 -4.56
N ALA A 100 -0.46 -7.41 -3.70
CA ALA A 100 0.14 -6.08 -3.53
C ALA A 100 1.45 -5.99 -4.32
N VAL A 101 1.52 -5.05 -5.24
CA VAL A 101 2.71 -4.76 -6.04
C VAL A 101 3.29 -3.42 -5.59
N VAL A 102 4.53 -3.43 -5.09
CA VAL A 102 5.24 -2.22 -4.69
C VAL A 102 6.36 -1.94 -5.70
N LEU A 103 6.22 -0.84 -6.44
CA LEU A 103 7.16 -0.45 -7.50
C LEU A 103 8.32 0.42 -7.01
N ASP A 104 8.38 0.74 -5.72
CA ASP A 104 9.42 1.59 -5.14
C ASP A 104 10.73 0.80 -4.93
N PRO A 105 11.81 1.10 -5.68
CA PRO A 105 13.06 0.37 -5.58
C PRO A 105 13.76 0.56 -4.22
N ARG A 106 13.37 1.56 -3.44
CA ARG A 106 13.97 1.84 -2.13
C ARG A 106 13.76 0.70 -1.13
N LEU A 107 12.71 -0.11 -1.28
CA LEU A 107 12.53 -1.33 -0.47
C LEU A 107 13.67 -2.34 -0.65
N GLN A 108 14.31 -2.40 -1.83
CA GLN A 108 15.40 -3.31 -2.11
C GLN A 108 16.76 -2.65 -1.93
N THR A 109 16.89 -1.37 -2.29
CA THR A 109 18.17 -0.67 -2.38
C THR A 109 18.58 0.06 -1.10
N ARG A 110 17.64 0.36 -0.21
CA ARG A 110 17.91 1.09 1.03
C ARG A 110 17.96 0.16 2.24
N ARG A 111 18.83 0.47 3.22
CA ARG A 111 18.98 -0.33 4.45
C ARG A 111 17.66 -0.51 5.20
N TYR A 112 16.83 0.52 5.26
CA TYR A 112 15.53 0.46 5.92
C TYR A 112 14.50 -0.41 5.20
N GLY A 113 14.73 -0.75 3.93
CA GLY A 113 13.79 -1.58 3.16
C GLY A 113 13.57 -2.95 3.80
N LYS A 114 14.63 -3.60 4.27
CA LYS A 114 14.53 -4.88 4.99
C LYS A 114 13.68 -4.76 6.25
N THR A 115 13.92 -3.71 7.06
CA THR A 115 13.14 -3.45 8.28
C THR A 115 11.66 -3.17 7.95
N THR A 116 11.40 -2.42 6.88
CA THR A 116 10.04 -2.17 6.42
C THR A 116 9.34 -3.46 6.00
N LEU A 117 10.00 -4.31 5.22
CA LEU A 117 9.45 -5.60 4.80
C LEU A 117 9.22 -6.56 5.98
N SER A 118 10.14 -6.63 6.94
CA SER A 118 9.99 -7.48 8.13
C SER A 118 8.89 -7.02 9.10
N SER A 119 8.37 -5.81 8.93
CA SER A 119 7.22 -5.31 9.70
C SER A 119 5.86 -5.70 9.11
N LEU A 120 5.83 -6.27 7.91
CA LEU A 120 4.63 -6.82 7.30
C LEU A 120 4.22 -8.13 8.00
N PRO A 121 2.97 -8.59 7.85
CA PRO A 121 2.54 -9.86 8.40
C PRO A 121 3.49 -11.00 8.03
N PRO A 122 3.89 -11.86 8.99
CA PRO A 122 4.91 -12.90 8.76
C PRO A 122 4.48 -13.95 7.73
N ASP A 123 3.18 -14.18 7.61
CA ASP A 123 2.61 -15.19 6.69
C ASP A 123 2.42 -14.63 5.26
N LEU A 124 2.76 -13.36 5.03
CA LEU A 124 2.65 -12.76 3.71
C LEU A 124 3.83 -13.21 2.83
N PRO A 125 3.59 -13.96 1.72
CA PRO A 125 4.66 -14.35 0.83
C PRO A 125 5.19 -13.13 0.05
N ILE A 126 6.46 -12.78 0.29
CA ILE A 126 7.12 -11.64 -0.35
C ILE A 126 8.07 -12.14 -1.44
N ASN A 127 7.84 -11.71 -2.67
CA ASN A 127 8.68 -12.01 -3.82
C ASN A 127 9.26 -10.74 -4.43
N SER A 128 10.56 -10.78 -4.75
CA SER A 128 11.22 -9.69 -5.48
C SER A 128 11.47 -10.13 -6.92
N LYS A 129 10.91 -9.41 -7.87
CA LYS A 129 10.97 -9.73 -9.30
C LYS A 129 11.26 -8.49 -10.14
N LYS A 130 11.76 -8.70 -11.36
CA LYS A 130 11.88 -7.62 -12.34
C LYS A 130 10.49 -7.18 -12.81
N THR A 131 10.34 -5.90 -13.13
CA THR A 131 9.05 -5.32 -13.55
C THR A 131 8.41 -6.08 -14.72
N ALA A 132 9.21 -6.55 -15.67
CA ALA A 132 8.71 -7.33 -16.82
C ALA A 132 8.03 -8.65 -16.41
N GLU A 133 8.45 -9.26 -15.30
CA GLU A 133 7.89 -10.51 -14.79
C GLU A 133 6.64 -10.27 -13.92
N LEU A 134 6.51 -9.08 -13.32
CA LEU A 134 5.41 -8.79 -12.38
C LEU A 134 4.04 -8.92 -13.03
N ILE A 135 3.89 -8.50 -14.28
CA ILE A 135 2.60 -8.56 -14.99
C ILE A 135 2.13 -10.01 -15.12
N SER A 136 2.99 -10.88 -15.64
CA SER A 136 2.62 -12.29 -15.88
C SER A 136 2.36 -13.06 -14.58
N ILE A 137 3.15 -12.80 -13.53
CA ILE A 137 2.98 -13.42 -12.21
C ILE A 137 1.67 -12.97 -11.57
N THR A 138 1.41 -11.65 -11.59
CA THR A 138 0.18 -11.06 -11.02
C THR A 138 -1.06 -11.59 -11.74
N GLN A 139 -1.04 -11.65 -13.08
CA GLN A 139 -2.15 -12.20 -13.85
C GLN A 139 -2.44 -13.67 -13.52
N LYS A 140 -1.39 -14.50 -13.48
CA LYS A 140 -1.54 -15.93 -13.12
C LYS A 140 -2.12 -16.10 -11.71
N PHE A 141 -1.64 -15.33 -10.74
CA PHE A 141 -2.13 -15.41 -9.36
C PHE A 141 -3.62 -15.04 -9.28
N LEU A 142 -4.02 -13.95 -9.91
CA LEU A 142 -5.41 -13.48 -9.89
C LEU A 142 -6.36 -14.43 -10.65
N GLN A 143 -5.89 -15.10 -11.72
CA GLN A 143 -6.66 -16.11 -12.44
C GLN A 143 -6.88 -17.36 -11.59
N ASN A 144 -5.82 -17.89 -10.98
CA ASN A 144 -5.91 -19.10 -10.15
C ASN A 144 -6.79 -18.89 -8.91
N GLY A 145 -6.77 -17.67 -8.30
CA GLY A 145 -7.64 -17.33 -7.17
C GLY A 145 -9.13 -17.30 -7.53
N LYS A 146 -9.46 -17.04 -8.80
CA LYS A 146 -10.86 -17.10 -9.30
C LYS A 146 -11.33 -18.54 -9.57
N GLU A 147 -10.44 -19.41 -10.01
CA GLU A 147 -10.76 -20.82 -10.26
C GLU A 147 -10.97 -21.62 -8.96
N GLY A 148 -10.27 -21.26 -7.88
CA GLY A 148 -10.45 -21.89 -6.55
C GLY A 148 -11.74 -21.53 -5.82
N LYS A 149 -12.50 -20.52 -6.29
CA LYS A 149 -13.80 -20.11 -5.71
C LYS A 149 -15.01 -20.69 -6.43
N VAL A 150 -14.82 -21.58 -7.41
CA VAL A 150 -15.90 -22.17 -8.25
C VAL A 150 -16.23 -23.63 -7.84
N ASN A 151 -15.81 -24.07 -6.65
CA ASN A 151 -16.23 -25.37 -6.10
C ASN A 151 -17.01 -25.20 -4.81
#